data_58073c259baba486d80baa27c0a62005
#
_entry.id   58073c259baba486d80baa27c0a62005
#
_cell.length_a   1.000
_cell.length_b   1.000
_cell.length_c   1.000
_cell.angle_alpha   90.00
_cell.angle_beta   90.00
_cell.angle_gamma   90.00
#
_symmetry.space_group_name_H-M   'P 1'
#
loop_
_entity.id
_entity.type
_entity.pdbx_description
1 polymer ?
#
loop_
_entity_poly.entity_id
_entity_poly.type
_entity_poly.pdbx_seq_one_letter_code
_entity_poly.pdbx_strand_id
1 'polypeptide(L)'
;SSLEFAPIIEESPVNIECKVKKMEELGSHHMFLAEVTAVQVDDSYMDDNGKFMLNNTGLIAYSHGEYLSLGEKLGQFGYSVRKKKKQTKKKSGMK
;
A
#
# COMPACT_ATOMS: atom_id res chain seq x y z
N SER A 1 -4.77 -18.42 7.51
CA SER A 1 -5.79 -17.40 7.25
C SER A 1 -6.87 -17.46 8.32
N SER A 2 -7.40 -16.33 8.68
CA SER A 2 -8.53 -16.26 9.61
C SER A 2 -9.86 -16.56 8.93
N LEU A 3 -9.86 -16.62 7.60
CA LEU A 3 -11.07 -16.90 6.83
C LEU A 3 -11.08 -18.37 6.44
N GLU A 4 -12.28 -18.96 6.45
CA GLU A 4 -12.41 -20.40 6.30
C GLU A 4 -11.97 -20.91 4.93
N PHE A 5 -12.29 -20.18 3.88
CA PHE A 5 -12.06 -20.64 2.52
C PHE A 5 -11.09 -19.77 1.73
N ALA A 6 -10.37 -18.90 2.39
CA ALA A 6 -9.46 -17.98 1.71
C ALA A 6 -8.03 -18.24 2.17
N PRO A 7 -7.25 -18.96 1.38
CA PRO A 7 -5.86 -19.22 1.76
C PRO A 7 -5.01 -17.96 1.60
N ILE A 8 -3.87 -17.94 2.30
CA ILE A 8 -2.91 -16.88 2.11
C ILE A 8 -1.81 -17.38 1.18
N ILE A 9 -1.03 -16.45 0.64
CA ILE A 9 0.09 -16.78 -0.21
C ILE A 9 1.35 -16.65 0.64
N GLU A 10 1.99 -17.77 0.91
CA GLU A 10 3.09 -17.82 1.85
C GLU A 10 4.27 -16.97 1.40
N GLU A 11 4.53 -16.91 0.10
CA GLU A 11 5.65 -16.14 -0.44
C GLU A 11 5.43 -14.63 -0.43
N SER A 12 4.20 -14.19 -0.20
CA SER A 12 3.91 -12.76 -0.21
C SER A 12 4.22 -12.14 1.14
N PRO A 13 4.95 -11.02 1.17
CA PRO A 13 5.27 -10.39 2.45
C PRO A 13 4.05 -9.77 3.13
N VAL A 14 2.98 -9.51 2.38
CA VAL A 14 1.75 -8.95 2.94
C VAL A 14 0.57 -9.71 2.36
N ASN A 15 -0.32 -10.14 3.24
CA ASN A 15 -1.60 -10.72 2.82
C ASN A 15 -2.71 -9.94 3.51
N ILE A 16 -3.64 -9.42 2.71
CA ILE A 16 -4.78 -8.67 3.24
C ILE A 16 -6.00 -9.54 3.09
N GLU A 17 -6.60 -9.92 4.22
CA GLU A 17 -7.78 -10.80 4.22
C GLU A 17 -9.02 -9.94 4.23
N CYS A 18 -9.89 -10.20 3.25
CA CYS A 18 -11.08 -9.36 3.07
C CYS A 18 -12.32 -10.20 2.94
N LYS A 19 -13.43 -9.63 3.35
CA LYS A 19 -14.74 -10.25 3.18
C LYS A 19 -15.54 -9.37 2.24
N VAL A 20 -16.02 -9.94 1.14
CA VAL A 20 -16.76 -9.17 0.14
C VAL A 20 -18.10 -8.75 0.71
N LYS A 21 -18.39 -7.47 0.65
CA LYS A 21 -19.66 -6.92 1.12
C LYS A 21 -20.61 -6.62 -0.02
N LYS A 22 -20.08 -6.30 -1.19
CA LYS A 22 -20.89 -5.93 -2.32
C LYS A 22 -20.13 -6.16 -3.60
N MET A 23 -20.82 -6.61 -4.64
CA MET A 23 -20.24 -6.77 -5.95
C MET A 23 -21.15 -6.09 -6.97
N GLU A 24 -20.55 -5.36 -7.91
CA GLU A 24 -21.30 -4.73 -8.98
C GLU A 24 -20.74 -5.13 -10.32
N GLU A 25 -21.62 -5.40 -11.26
CA GLU A 25 -21.22 -5.72 -12.62
C GLU A 25 -21.12 -4.43 -13.41
N LEU A 26 -19.95 -4.20 -14.00
CA LEU A 26 -19.68 -2.99 -14.77
C LEU A 26 -19.27 -3.38 -16.17
N GLY A 27 -20.19 -3.99 -16.91
CA GLY A 27 -19.91 -4.44 -18.26
C GLY A 27 -18.97 -5.64 -18.24
N SER A 28 -17.77 -5.47 -18.79
CA SER A 28 -16.80 -6.55 -18.87
C SER A 28 -16.04 -6.76 -17.55
N HIS A 29 -16.30 -5.94 -16.55
CA HIS A 29 -15.58 -5.99 -15.27
C HIS A 29 -16.55 -6.03 -14.11
N HIS A 30 -16.06 -6.49 -12.99
CA HIS A 30 -16.82 -6.46 -11.73
C HIS A 30 -16.06 -5.62 -10.72
N MET A 31 -16.80 -4.88 -9.92
CA MET A 31 -16.23 -4.13 -8.81
C MET A 31 -16.64 -4.77 -7.51
N PHE A 32 -15.66 -5.04 -6.64
CA PHE A 32 -15.92 -5.65 -5.35
C PHE A 32 -15.63 -4.64 -4.24
N LEU A 33 -16.59 -4.48 -3.34
CA LEU A 33 -16.38 -3.69 -2.14
C LEU A 33 -16.21 -4.69 -1.01
N ALA A 34 -15.07 -4.64 -0.35
CA ALA A 34 -14.75 -5.64 0.66
C ALA A 34 -14.25 -4.99 1.93
N GLU A 35 -14.54 -5.63 3.04
CA GLU A 35 -14.08 -5.20 4.35
C GLU A 35 -12.80 -5.93 4.68
N VAL A 36 -11.75 -5.20 5.09
CA VAL A 36 -10.50 -5.81 5.52
C VAL A 36 -10.72 -6.37 6.91
N THR A 37 -10.53 -7.68 7.04
CA THR A 37 -10.73 -8.34 8.33
C THR A 37 -9.42 -8.64 9.04
N ALA A 38 -8.31 -8.75 8.30
CA ALA A 38 -7.01 -9.00 8.90
C ALA A 38 -5.93 -8.67 7.91
N VAL A 39 -4.74 -8.33 8.43
CA VAL A 39 -3.56 -8.11 7.58
C VAL A 39 -2.45 -8.93 8.19
N GLN A 40 -1.82 -9.76 7.39
CA GLN A 40 -0.69 -10.56 7.83
C GLN A 40 0.57 -10.06 7.14
N VAL A 41 1.61 -9.83 7.90
CA VAL A 41 2.87 -9.30 7.36
C VAL A 41 4.01 -10.22 7.79
N ASP A 42 5.03 -10.24 6.95
CA ASP A 42 6.22 -11.05 7.22
C ASP A 42 7.09 -10.31 8.24
N ASP A 43 7.43 -10.99 9.33
CA ASP A 43 8.20 -10.40 10.42
C ASP A 43 9.56 -9.90 9.96
N SER A 44 10.12 -10.45 8.89
CA SER A 44 11.42 -10.01 8.42
C SER A 44 11.43 -8.57 7.93
N TYR A 45 10.25 -7.99 7.70
CA TYR A 45 10.14 -6.59 7.29
C TYR A 45 9.75 -5.66 8.43
N MET A 46 9.78 -6.16 9.67
CA MET A 46 9.54 -5.31 10.84
C MET A 46 10.87 -4.78 11.34
N ASP A 47 10.90 -3.52 11.74
CA ASP A 47 12.13 -2.98 12.32
C ASP A 47 12.16 -3.24 13.82
N ASP A 48 13.22 -2.80 14.48
CA ASP A 48 13.42 -3.08 15.90
C ASP A 48 12.39 -2.38 16.79
N ASN A 49 11.73 -1.36 16.25
CA ASN A 49 10.71 -0.62 16.99
C ASN A 49 9.31 -1.14 16.72
N GLY A 50 9.18 -2.22 15.96
CA GLY A 50 7.88 -2.79 15.64
C GLY A 50 7.18 -2.15 14.46
N LYS A 51 7.89 -1.32 13.69
CA LYS A 51 7.30 -0.68 12.54
C LYS A 51 7.44 -1.57 11.31
N PHE A 52 6.35 -1.71 10.56
CA PHE A 52 6.37 -2.51 9.34
C PHE A 52 6.95 -1.67 8.19
N MET A 53 8.01 -2.18 7.57
CA MET A 53 8.73 -1.47 6.52
C MET A 53 8.18 -1.89 5.17
N LEU A 54 6.98 -1.45 4.85
CA LEU A 54 6.28 -1.85 3.63
C LEU A 54 7.09 -1.52 2.38
N ASN A 55 7.74 -0.38 2.36
CA ASN A 55 8.46 0.05 1.17
C ASN A 55 9.71 -0.77 0.89
N ASN A 56 10.10 -1.66 1.83
CA ASN A 56 11.24 -2.54 1.62
C ASN A 56 10.83 -3.89 1.05
N THR A 57 9.56 -4.09 0.73
CA THR A 57 9.07 -5.39 0.27
C THR A 57 9.11 -5.55 -1.24
N GLY A 58 9.58 -4.54 -1.97
CA GLY A 58 9.69 -4.64 -3.42
C GLY A 58 8.37 -4.37 -4.13
N LEU A 59 7.65 -3.37 -3.66
CA LEU A 59 6.38 -3.01 -4.26
C LEU A 59 6.55 -2.57 -5.70
N ILE A 60 5.50 -2.78 -6.49
CA ILE A 60 5.48 -2.34 -7.88
C ILE A 60 4.25 -1.48 -8.13
N ALA A 61 4.28 -0.73 -9.18
CA ALA A 61 3.15 0.07 -9.62
C ALA A 61 2.84 -0.27 -11.07
N TYR A 62 1.56 -0.18 -11.41
CA TYR A 62 1.13 -0.34 -12.79
C TYR A 62 0.74 1.03 -13.32
N SER A 63 1.38 1.46 -14.39
CA SER A 63 1.12 2.78 -14.95
C SER A 63 1.24 2.72 -16.45
N HIS A 64 0.19 3.14 -17.13
CA HIS A 64 0.18 3.32 -18.58
C HIS A 64 0.69 2.05 -19.30
N GLY A 65 0.13 0.90 -18.92
CA GLY A 65 0.44 -0.36 -19.59
C GLY A 65 1.72 -1.02 -19.15
N GLU A 66 2.39 -0.49 -18.14
CA GLU A 66 3.69 -1.03 -17.70
C GLU A 66 3.73 -1.26 -16.21
N TYR A 67 4.53 -2.23 -15.80
CA TYR A 67 4.80 -2.46 -14.38
C TYR A 67 6.16 -1.85 -14.05
N LEU A 68 6.20 -1.07 -12.99
CA LEU A 68 7.39 -0.32 -12.62
C LEU A 68 7.71 -0.55 -11.16
N SER A 69 8.99 -0.56 -10.83
CA SER A 69 9.37 -0.56 -9.42
C SER A 69 9.22 0.86 -8.87
N LEU A 70 9.11 0.97 -7.56
CA LEU A 70 9.01 2.29 -6.94
C LEU A 70 10.38 2.96 -6.91
N GLY A 71 10.37 4.27 -7.03
CA GLY A 71 11.60 5.06 -6.98
C GLY A 71 11.83 5.65 -5.61
N GLU A 72 12.48 6.82 -5.58
CA GLU A 72 12.80 7.45 -4.31
C GLU A 72 11.58 8.01 -3.62
N LYS A 73 11.68 8.12 -2.31
CA LYS A 73 10.63 8.72 -1.52
C LYS A 73 10.54 10.22 -1.80
N LEU A 74 9.33 10.68 -2.06
CA LEU A 74 9.11 12.08 -2.38
C LEU A 74 8.54 12.88 -1.21
N GLY A 75 8.00 12.20 -0.21
CA GLY A 75 7.42 12.87 0.95
C GLY A 75 6.89 11.86 1.94
N GLN A 76 6.36 12.35 3.04
CA GLN A 76 5.80 11.50 4.07
C GLN A 76 4.32 11.78 4.23
N PHE A 77 3.64 10.93 4.99
CA PHE A 77 2.23 11.13 5.28
C PHE A 77 2.02 12.54 5.81
N GLY A 78 1.06 13.23 5.26
CA GLY A 78 0.77 14.60 5.65
C GLY A 78 1.62 15.66 4.98
N TYR A 79 2.48 15.25 4.03
CA TYR A 79 3.39 16.20 3.38
C TYR A 79 2.64 17.39 2.76
N SER A 80 1.53 17.13 2.09
CA SER A 80 0.82 18.16 1.36
C SER A 80 0.07 19.13 2.28
N VAL A 81 -0.13 18.76 3.55
CA VAL A 81 -0.83 19.63 4.50
C VAL A 81 0.07 20.08 5.64
N ARG A 82 1.37 19.77 5.55
CA ARG A 82 2.29 20.16 6.61
C ARG A 82 2.51 21.67 6.57
N LYS A 83 2.53 22.29 7.77
CA LYS A 83 2.75 23.70 7.85
C LYS A 83 4.18 24.02 7.42
N LYS A 84 4.36 25.03 6.58
CA LYS A 84 5.67 25.40 6.15
C LYS A 84 6.42 26.11 7.22
N LYS A 85 7.66 25.89 7.32
CA LYS A 85 8.45 26.61 8.21
C LYS A 85 8.98 27.71 7.48
N LYS A 86 8.88 28.60 7.32
CA LYS A 86 9.41 29.67 6.68
C LYS A 86 10.23 29.42 5.62
N GLN A 87 10.46 29.26 5.27
CA GLN A 87 11.03 29.03 4.34
C GLN A 87 11.55 28.92 3.53
N THR A 88 11.83 29.05 3.49
CA THR A 88 12.38 28.96 2.78
C THR A 88 12.52 28.44 1.69
N LYS A 89 12.82 28.83 1.57
CA LYS A 89 13.07 28.49 0.58
C LYS A 89 12.79 27.76 -0.33
N LYS A 90 12.71 28.05 -0.71
CA LYS A 90 12.57 27.51 -1.50
C LYS A 90 12.42 26.74 -2.25
N LYS A 91 12.41 26.75 -2.57
CA LYS A 91 12.40 26.06 -3.26
C LYS A 91 12.24 25.29 -4.02
N SER A 92 12.60 25.22 -4.08
CA SER A 92 12.52 24.53 -4.84
C SER A 92 12.05 23.65 -5.42
N GLY A 93 11.94 23.50 -5.61
CA GLY A 93 11.54 22.77 -6.19
C GLY A 93 10.71 22.07 -6.31
N MET A 94 10.48 22.17 -6.14
CA MET A 94 9.78 21.51 -6.30
C MET A 94 8.76 21.36 -6.44
N LYS A 95 8.38 21.54 -6.60
CA LYS A 95 7.57 21.46 -6.81
C LYS A 95 7.04 21.19 -7.03
#